data_4728090e152faffc7c091e0b8e7c9c4d
#
_entry.id   4728090e152faffc7c091e0b8e7c9c4d
#
_cell.length_a   1.000
_cell.length_b   1.000
_cell.length_c   1.000
_cell.angle_alpha   90.00
_cell.angle_beta   90.00
_cell.angle_gamma   90.00
#
_symmetry.space_group_name_H-M   'P 1'
#
loop_
_entity.id
_entity.type
_entity.pdbx_description
1 polymer ?
#
loop_
_entity_poly.entity_id
_entity_poly.type
_entity_poly.pdbx_seq_one_letter_code
_entity_poly.pdbx_strand_id
1 'polypeptide(L)'
;EKEILMKTIAVYANTCALGSYKELWPKAFYQGLQHHAPEWNSTYVTNRKLTDAEYAWCFAYQVKGDIKQSDTSHRRQIIDKYEPTGKIFFLDSDVLISYDGFELDKPRIKAMTLANKRWTRQPYSSIYANQGATYFEKEFIENAMNRWEEIKSHKNIEVKPYNGKGEHILITCNRGTEGYSAEKKNATEYAIETIEEIRRYSKRPIIVRFHRALSGTQQKDFDRLSNYIMGKNDITIQSKANGDYPDIVPVIKNAYAVCTWSSSSATPAICEGKPLYVKSKNCFFYDMNSGDLKDIENPNIKDNRDKWFANYAATHYSLKDLNTGYYFSKVKNLI
;
A
#
# COMPACT_ATOMS: atom_id res chain seq x y z
N GLU A 1 -41.41 9.90 14.11
CA GLU A 1 -40.66 9.58 12.88
C GLU A 1 -39.33 10.31 12.96
N LYS A 2 -38.21 9.58 13.09
CA LYS A 2 -36.87 10.18 12.97
C LYS A 2 -36.69 10.53 11.49
N GLU A 3 -36.57 11.80 11.20
CA GLU A 3 -36.11 12.28 9.90
C GLU A 3 -34.75 11.64 9.62
N ILE A 4 -34.71 10.72 8.65
CA ILE A 4 -33.43 10.12 8.21
C ILE A 4 -32.74 11.23 7.42
N LEU A 5 -31.80 11.92 8.06
CA LEU A 5 -30.94 12.89 7.40
C LEU A 5 -30.19 12.15 6.29
N MET A 6 -30.55 12.42 5.03
CA MET A 6 -29.88 11.85 3.88
C MET A 6 -28.43 12.35 3.82
N LYS A 7 -27.48 11.44 3.89
CA LYS A 7 -26.06 11.75 3.71
C LYS A 7 -25.77 12.03 2.23
N THR A 8 -24.94 13.01 1.96
CA THR A 8 -24.54 13.34 0.58
C THR A 8 -23.09 12.96 0.34
N ILE A 9 -22.80 12.34 -0.81
CA ILE A 9 -21.44 11.93 -1.18
C ILE A 9 -21.12 12.24 -2.64
N ALA A 10 -19.97 12.87 -2.88
CA ALA A 10 -19.42 13.12 -4.20
C ALA A 10 -18.38 12.04 -4.56
N VAL A 11 -18.63 11.26 -5.60
CA VAL A 11 -17.71 10.26 -6.14
C VAL A 11 -16.89 10.89 -7.26
N TYR A 12 -15.67 11.31 -6.95
CA TYR A 12 -14.78 12.02 -7.88
C TYR A 12 -14.06 11.04 -8.83
N ALA A 13 -14.78 10.57 -9.84
CA ALA A 13 -14.26 9.63 -10.85
C ALA A 13 -13.09 10.18 -11.65
N ASN A 14 -13.04 11.49 -11.85
CA ASN A 14 -11.95 12.18 -12.55
C ASN A 14 -10.59 12.13 -11.80
N THR A 15 -10.54 11.66 -10.58
CA THR A 15 -9.29 11.34 -9.88
C THR A 15 -8.67 10.04 -10.36
N CYS A 16 -9.44 9.20 -11.06
CA CYS A 16 -8.96 8.04 -11.81
C CYS A 16 -8.55 8.45 -13.24
N ALA A 17 -7.79 7.60 -13.93
CA ALA A 17 -7.60 7.72 -15.37
C ALA A 17 -8.91 7.27 -16.07
N LEU A 18 -9.74 8.24 -16.46
CA LEU A 18 -10.96 7.97 -17.20
C LEU A 18 -10.66 7.25 -18.52
N GLY A 19 -11.53 6.36 -18.94
CA GLY A 19 -11.33 5.51 -20.12
C GLY A 19 -10.38 4.33 -19.91
N SER A 20 -9.81 4.16 -18.71
CA SER A 20 -9.01 3.00 -18.34
C SER A 20 -9.77 2.04 -17.42
N TYR A 21 -9.22 0.83 -17.22
CA TYR A 21 -9.78 -0.13 -16.24
C TYR A 21 -9.97 0.45 -14.83
N LYS A 22 -9.28 1.55 -14.48
CA LYS A 22 -9.43 2.22 -13.18
C LYS A 22 -10.80 2.88 -13.01
N GLU A 23 -11.46 3.21 -14.09
CA GLU A 23 -12.80 3.81 -14.07
C GLU A 23 -13.89 2.83 -13.58
N LEU A 24 -13.63 1.54 -13.63
CA LEU A 24 -14.55 0.52 -13.09
C LEU A 24 -14.81 0.71 -11.59
N TRP A 25 -13.83 1.21 -10.85
CA TRP A 25 -13.91 1.37 -9.39
C TRP A 25 -14.87 2.47 -8.95
N PRO A 26 -14.76 3.73 -9.44
CA PRO A 26 -15.72 4.77 -9.08
C PRO A 26 -17.13 4.45 -9.58
N LYS A 27 -17.27 3.78 -10.74
CA LYS A 27 -18.57 3.32 -11.23
C LYS A 27 -19.19 2.29 -10.30
N ALA A 28 -18.45 1.24 -9.93
CA ALA A 28 -18.93 0.20 -9.02
C ALA A 28 -19.25 0.77 -7.63
N PHE A 29 -18.43 1.69 -7.12
CA PHE A 29 -18.70 2.36 -5.85
C PHE A 29 -19.99 3.19 -5.92
N TYR A 30 -20.15 4.01 -6.95
CA TYR A 30 -21.34 4.83 -7.15
C TYR A 30 -22.62 3.99 -7.30
N GLN A 31 -22.58 2.98 -8.15
CA GLN A 31 -23.71 2.06 -8.36
C GLN A 31 -24.03 1.27 -7.08
N GLY A 32 -23.00 0.83 -6.37
CA GLY A 32 -23.17 0.14 -5.11
C GLY A 32 -23.84 1.01 -4.03
N LEU A 33 -23.51 2.30 -3.96
CA LEU A 33 -24.24 3.25 -3.10
C LEU A 33 -25.72 3.30 -3.45
N GLN A 34 -26.05 3.46 -4.73
CA GLN A 34 -27.43 3.56 -5.19
C GLN A 34 -28.25 2.30 -4.87
N HIS A 35 -27.65 1.12 -4.94
CA HIS A 35 -28.35 -0.15 -4.76
C HIS A 35 -28.36 -0.65 -3.31
N HIS A 36 -27.30 -0.38 -2.55
CA HIS A 36 -27.08 -1.00 -1.25
C HIS A 36 -27.03 -0.02 -0.08
N ALA A 37 -26.99 1.26 -0.36
CA ALA A 37 -26.99 2.34 0.63
C ALA A 37 -27.82 3.54 0.11
N PRO A 38 -29.13 3.35 -0.16
CA PRO A 38 -29.99 4.38 -0.78
C PRO A 38 -30.18 5.61 0.11
N GLU A 39 -29.87 5.53 1.40
CA GLU A 39 -29.80 6.66 2.32
C GLU A 39 -28.67 7.66 1.98
N TRP A 40 -27.82 7.30 1.04
CA TRP A 40 -26.77 8.17 0.54
C TRP A 40 -27.16 8.81 -0.78
N ASN A 41 -27.38 10.11 -0.78
CA ASN A 41 -27.55 10.86 -2.01
C ASN A 41 -26.18 11.04 -2.69
N SER A 42 -25.91 10.23 -3.71
CA SER A 42 -24.62 10.16 -4.38
C SER A 42 -24.57 10.94 -5.68
N THR A 43 -23.49 11.68 -5.92
CA THR A 43 -23.21 12.39 -7.18
C THR A 43 -21.93 11.83 -7.82
N TYR A 44 -22.03 11.42 -9.09
CA TYR A 44 -20.87 10.98 -9.87
C TYR A 44 -20.21 12.17 -10.57
N VAL A 45 -18.98 12.50 -10.17
CA VAL A 45 -18.27 13.72 -10.61
C VAL A 45 -17.18 13.37 -11.62
N THR A 46 -17.33 13.79 -12.87
CA THR A 46 -16.36 13.56 -13.94
C THR A 46 -15.55 14.80 -14.32
N ASN A 47 -15.96 15.96 -13.85
CA ASN A 47 -15.28 17.25 -14.10
C ASN A 47 -14.41 17.67 -12.92
N ARG A 48 -13.66 18.78 -13.07
CA ARG A 48 -12.76 19.30 -12.01
C ARG A 48 -13.44 20.31 -11.08
N LYS A 49 -14.75 20.22 -10.89
CA LYS A 49 -15.48 21.08 -9.95
C LYS A 49 -15.62 20.37 -8.61
N LEU A 50 -15.36 21.10 -7.53
CA LEU A 50 -15.70 20.63 -6.19
C LEU A 50 -17.22 20.70 -6.02
N THR A 51 -17.80 19.60 -5.58
CA THR A 51 -19.22 19.46 -5.31
C THR A 51 -19.50 19.77 -3.85
N ASP A 52 -20.66 20.35 -3.57
CA ASP A 52 -21.10 20.55 -2.19
C ASP A 52 -21.77 19.27 -1.68
N ALA A 53 -20.97 18.40 -1.07
CA ALA A 53 -21.39 17.16 -0.47
C ALA A 53 -20.75 17.01 0.91
N GLU A 54 -21.37 16.24 1.78
CA GLU A 54 -20.87 15.98 3.12
C GLU A 54 -19.63 15.07 3.10
N TYR A 55 -19.64 14.08 2.21
CA TYR A 55 -18.57 13.10 2.03
C TYR A 55 -17.97 13.14 0.63
N ALA A 56 -16.77 12.64 0.49
CA ALA A 56 -16.11 12.45 -0.80
C ALA A 56 -15.57 11.03 -0.95
N TRP A 57 -15.47 10.58 -2.19
CA TRP A 57 -14.68 9.44 -2.60
C TRP A 57 -13.62 9.89 -3.61
N CYS A 58 -12.37 9.47 -3.41
CA CYS A 58 -11.23 9.89 -4.20
C CYS A 58 -10.27 8.72 -4.44
N PHE A 59 -9.68 8.65 -5.65
CA PHE A 59 -8.64 7.68 -5.96
C PHE A 59 -7.27 8.18 -5.51
N ALA A 60 -6.60 7.38 -4.71
CA ALA A 60 -5.26 7.59 -4.16
C ALA A 60 -5.11 8.87 -3.31
N TYR A 61 -4.41 8.72 -2.21
CA TYR A 61 -4.02 9.84 -1.38
C TYR A 61 -2.87 10.63 -2.02
N GLN A 62 -2.89 11.94 -1.89
CA GLN A 62 -1.81 12.82 -2.32
C GLN A 62 -1.27 13.59 -1.12
N VAL A 63 0.01 13.42 -0.83
CA VAL A 63 0.70 14.17 0.23
C VAL A 63 0.87 15.63 -0.18
N LYS A 64 0.67 16.56 0.75
CA LYS A 64 0.97 17.99 0.54
C LYS A 64 2.49 18.16 0.40
N GLY A 65 2.92 18.95 -0.59
CA GLY A 65 4.35 19.15 -0.88
C GLY A 65 5.00 17.99 -1.65
N ASP A 66 4.21 17.08 -2.24
CA ASP A 66 4.75 16.05 -3.12
C ASP A 66 5.43 16.69 -4.34
N ILE A 67 6.70 16.36 -4.56
CA ILE A 67 7.52 16.94 -5.64
C ILE A 67 6.94 16.66 -7.04
N LYS A 68 6.16 15.59 -7.17
CA LYS A 68 5.60 15.15 -8.46
C LYS A 68 4.18 15.63 -8.74
N GLN A 69 3.48 16.10 -7.74
CA GLN A 69 2.08 16.49 -7.86
C GLN A 69 1.88 17.89 -7.29
N SER A 70 1.38 18.77 -8.13
CA SER A 70 1.07 20.16 -7.70
C SER A 70 0.09 20.15 -6.52
N ASP A 71 0.37 20.94 -5.50
CA ASP A 71 -0.56 21.19 -4.39
C ASP A 71 -1.86 21.86 -4.86
N THR A 72 -1.89 22.36 -6.09
CA THR A 72 -3.10 22.91 -6.75
C THR A 72 -3.84 21.85 -7.57
N SER A 73 -3.42 20.58 -7.57
CA SER A 73 -4.13 19.53 -8.27
C SER A 73 -5.56 19.37 -7.75
N HIS A 74 -6.49 18.99 -8.63
CA HIS A 74 -7.87 18.77 -8.22
C HIS A 74 -8.00 17.73 -7.10
N ARG A 75 -7.18 16.68 -7.14
CA ARG A 75 -7.13 15.68 -6.06
C ARG A 75 -6.73 16.31 -4.73
N ARG A 76 -5.70 17.17 -4.72
CA ARG A 76 -5.29 17.86 -3.50
C ARG A 76 -6.39 18.78 -2.96
N GLN A 77 -7.09 19.50 -3.83
CA GLN A 77 -8.23 20.32 -3.44
C GLN A 77 -9.35 19.51 -2.78
N ILE A 78 -9.66 18.31 -3.31
CA ILE A 78 -10.64 17.40 -2.70
C ILE A 78 -10.15 16.99 -1.31
N ILE A 79 -8.91 16.57 -1.19
CA ILE A 79 -8.32 16.14 0.09
C ILE A 79 -8.36 17.30 1.09
N ASP A 80 -7.92 18.49 0.71
CA ASP A 80 -7.91 19.66 1.60
C ASP A 80 -9.32 20.04 2.10
N LYS A 81 -10.35 19.84 1.27
CA LYS A 81 -11.75 20.10 1.67
C LYS A 81 -12.27 19.06 2.67
N TYR A 82 -12.03 17.78 2.43
CA TYR A 82 -12.75 16.72 3.15
C TYR A 82 -11.93 16.00 4.24
N GLU A 83 -10.60 15.92 4.10
CA GLU A 83 -9.74 15.26 5.08
C GLU A 83 -9.84 15.88 6.49
N PRO A 84 -9.89 17.22 6.69
CA PRO A 84 -10.02 17.81 8.01
C PRO A 84 -11.28 17.40 8.77
N THR A 85 -12.34 17.04 8.04
CA THR A 85 -13.61 16.58 8.62
C THR A 85 -13.61 15.07 8.87
N GLY A 86 -12.66 14.32 8.27
CA GLY A 86 -12.64 12.88 8.29
C GLY A 86 -13.69 12.21 7.40
N LYS A 87 -14.30 12.95 6.46
CA LYS A 87 -15.42 12.51 5.62
C LYS A 87 -14.96 12.23 4.18
N ILE A 88 -13.88 11.48 4.01
CA ILE A 88 -13.33 11.11 2.70
C ILE A 88 -12.96 9.63 2.64
N PHE A 89 -13.42 8.97 1.59
CA PHE A 89 -13.03 7.61 1.22
C PHE A 89 -11.90 7.64 0.21
N PHE A 90 -10.87 6.86 0.47
CA PHE A 90 -9.78 6.67 -0.48
C PHE A 90 -9.81 5.25 -1.05
N LEU A 91 -9.56 5.14 -2.33
CA LEU A 91 -9.24 3.89 -3.00
C LEU A 91 -7.75 3.89 -3.36
N ASP A 92 -7.02 2.86 -2.98
CA ASP A 92 -5.61 2.71 -3.34
C ASP A 92 -5.28 1.31 -3.87
N SER A 93 -4.03 1.10 -4.18
CA SER A 93 -3.56 -0.16 -4.74
C SER A 93 -3.52 -1.26 -3.69
N ASP A 94 -3.85 -2.47 -4.11
CA ASP A 94 -3.68 -3.68 -3.31
C ASP A 94 -2.20 -3.91 -2.96
N VAL A 95 -1.95 -4.25 -1.70
CA VAL A 95 -0.59 -4.57 -1.23
C VAL A 95 -0.16 -5.99 -1.61
N LEU A 96 -1.09 -6.86 -1.99
CA LEU A 96 -0.82 -8.21 -2.54
C LEU A 96 -0.71 -8.25 -4.06
N ILE A 97 -0.49 -7.11 -4.70
CA ILE A 97 -0.38 -7.00 -6.16
C ILE A 97 0.68 -7.92 -6.77
N SER A 98 1.69 -8.29 -6.01
CA SER A 98 2.74 -9.22 -6.44
C SER A 98 2.22 -10.63 -6.75
N TYR A 99 1.05 -10.99 -6.24
CA TYR A 99 0.40 -12.26 -6.48
C TYR A 99 -0.66 -12.22 -7.58
N ASP A 100 -1.02 -11.05 -8.10
CA ASP A 100 -2.03 -10.92 -9.17
C ASP A 100 -1.44 -11.20 -10.57
N GLY A 101 -0.12 -11.35 -10.67
CA GLY A 101 0.56 -11.27 -11.96
C GLY A 101 0.44 -9.88 -12.58
N PHE A 102 0.91 -9.73 -13.84
CA PHE A 102 0.83 -8.45 -14.57
C PHE A 102 -0.32 -8.40 -15.59
N GLU A 103 -1.31 -9.26 -15.47
CA GLU A 103 -2.50 -9.19 -16.30
C GLU A 103 -3.30 -7.94 -15.93
N LEU A 104 -3.21 -6.93 -16.80
CA LEU A 104 -3.84 -5.62 -16.61
C LEU A 104 -5.38 -5.69 -16.61
N ASP A 105 -5.94 -6.77 -17.16
CA ASP A 105 -7.37 -6.89 -17.46
C ASP A 105 -8.17 -7.60 -16.35
N LYS A 106 -7.52 -8.17 -15.34
CA LYS A 106 -8.24 -8.81 -14.23
C LYS A 106 -8.68 -7.79 -13.20
N PRO A 107 -9.93 -7.91 -12.70
CA PRO A 107 -10.39 -7.11 -11.56
C PRO A 107 -9.48 -7.35 -10.36
N ARG A 108 -8.75 -6.34 -9.93
CA ARG A 108 -7.83 -6.44 -8.79
C ARG A 108 -8.58 -6.09 -7.51
N ILE A 109 -8.18 -6.75 -6.42
CA ILE A 109 -8.54 -6.28 -5.09
C ILE A 109 -7.88 -4.91 -4.86
N LYS A 110 -8.60 -4.00 -4.24
CA LYS A 110 -8.13 -2.67 -3.89
C LYS A 110 -8.38 -2.40 -2.41
N ALA A 111 -7.43 -1.71 -1.79
CA ALA A 111 -7.67 -1.13 -0.49
C ALA A 111 -8.68 0.00 -0.60
N MET A 112 -9.72 -0.07 0.21
CA MET A 112 -10.71 0.97 0.32
C MET A 112 -10.94 1.32 1.77
N THR A 113 -10.70 2.55 2.15
CA THR A 113 -10.71 3.00 3.53
C THR A 113 -11.32 4.37 3.65
N LEU A 114 -11.90 4.65 4.80
CA LEU A 114 -12.41 5.95 5.17
C LEU A 114 -11.35 6.68 6.01
N ALA A 115 -10.92 7.85 5.55
CA ALA A 115 -10.11 8.73 6.35
C ALA A 115 -10.98 9.37 7.44
N ASN A 116 -10.52 9.31 8.67
CA ASN A 116 -11.15 9.99 9.78
C ASN A 116 -10.17 10.95 10.48
N LYS A 117 -10.64 11.69 11.49
CA LYS A 117 -9.84 12.67 12.23
C LYS A 117 -8.52 12.12 12.81
N ARG A 118 -8.37 10.81 12.98
CA ARG A 118 -7.14 10.18 13.47
C ARG A 118 -6.10 10.02 12.36
N TRP A 119 -6.54 9.96 11.11
CA TRP A 119 -5.67 9.85 9.93
C TRP A 119 -4.99 11.16 9.56
N THR A 120 -5.64 12.28 9.84
CA THR A 120 -5.16 13.63 9.49
C THR A 120 -3.87 14.03 10.20
N ARG A 121 -3.47 13.31 11.25
CA ARG A 121 -2.25 13.62 12.02
C ARG A 121 -0.97 12.98 11.49
N GLN A 122 -1.07 12.14 10.45
CA GLN A 122 0.10 11.44 9.93
C GLN A 122 0.30 11.73 8.44
N PRO A 123 1.22 12.61 8.08
CA PRO A 123 1.39 13.11 6.71
C PRO A 123 1.90 12.09 5.69
N TYR A 124 2.12 10.83 6.07
CA TYR A 124 2.73 9.81 5.23
C TYR A 124 2.03 8.46 5.28
N SER A 125 0.90 8.39 5.90
CA SER A 125 0.13 7.18 5.76
C SER A 125 -0.38 7.13 4.33
N SER A 126 0.29 6.32 3.53
CA SER A 126 -0.50 5.55 2.61
C SER A 126 -1.71 5.05 3.44
N ILE A 127 -2.83 4.85 2.83
CA ILE A 127 -4.04 4.20 3.33
C ILE A 127 -3.76 2.95 4.16
N TYR A 128 -2.56 2.51 4.20
CA TYR A 128 -1.98 1.36 4.86
C TYR A 128 -1.31 1.68 6.20
N ALA A 129 -1.58 2.84 6.78
CA ALA A 129 -1.12 3.12 8.13
C ALA A 129 -1.73 2.11 9.10
N ASN A 130 -0.96 1.68 10.08
CA ASN A 130 -1.30 0.73 11.14
C ASN A 130 -2.64 0.99 11.86
N GLN A 131 -3.26 2.09 11.58
CA GLN A 131 -4.52 2.51 12.14
C GLN A 131 -5.73 1.76 11.57
N GLY A 132 -5.61 1.06 10.45
CA GLY A 132 -6.64 0.15 9.96
C GLY A 132 -7.06 -0.88 11.01
N ALA A 133 -6.12 -1.33 11.84
CA ALA A 133 -6.37 -2.27 12.92
C ALA A 133 -7.20 -1.70 14.08
N THR A 134 -7.20 -0.39 14.28
CA THR A 134 -7.91 0.25 15.40
C THR A 134 -9.35 0.63 15.06
N TYR A 135 -9.75 0.49 13.79
CA TYR A 135 -11.08 0.85 13.32
C TYR A 135 -12.09 -0.25 13.44
N PHE A 136 -11.64 -1.49 13.49
CA PHE A 136 -12.53 -2.61 13.49
C PHE A 136 -12.65 -3.13 14.91
N GLU A 137 -13.87 -3.18 15.41
CA GLU A 137 -14.21 -3.88 16.64
C GLU A 137 -13.74 -5.33 16.54
N LYS A 138 -13.51 -5.96 17.69
CA LYS A 138 -13.01 -7.35 17.78
C LYS A 138 -13.81 -8.32 16.91
N GLU A 139 -15.12 -8.18 16.91
CA GLU A 139 -16.05 -8.97 16.09
C GLU A 139 -15.80 -8.83 14.58
N PHE A 140 -15.40 -7.65 14.11
CA PHE A 140 -15.09 -7.41 12.71
C PHE A 140 -13.81 -8.15 12.27
N ILE A 141 -12.82 -8.21 13.16
CA ILE A 141 -11.55 -8.91 12.92
C ILE A 141 -11.77 -10.43 12.91
N GLU A 142 -12.60 -10.96 13.79
CA GLU A 142 -12.91 -12.40 13.84
C GLU A 142 -13.55 -12.89 12.53
N ASN A 143 -14.45 -12.12 11.95
CA ASN A 143 -15.03 -12.42 10.63
C ASN A 143 -14.05 -12.20 9.46
N ALA A 144 -13.01 -11.41 9.65
CA ALA A 144 -12.06 -11.10 8.61
C ALA A 144 -11.10 -12.26 8.28
N MET A 145 -10.90 -13.22 9.19
CA MET A 145 -10.08 -14.39 8.91
C MET A 145 -10.72 -15.31 7.87
N ASN A 146 -12.03 -15.51 7.89
CA ASN A 146 -12.72 -16.25 6.83
C ASN A 146 -12.53 -15.58 5.46
N ARG A 147 -12.62 -14.24 5.43
CA ARG A 147 -12.36 -13.48 4.22
C ARG A 147 -10.89 -13.57 3.78
N TRP A 148 -9.95 -13.63 4.72
CA TRP A 148 -8.55 -13.86 4.37
C TRP A 148 -8.36 -15.20 3.66
N GLU A 149 -9.00 -16.27 4.14
CA GLU A 149 -8.94 -17.58 3.49
C GLU A 149 -9.50 -17.55 2.06
N GLU A 150 -10.59 -16.81 1.82
CA GLU A 150 -11.13 -16.59 0.47
C GLU A 150 -10.13 -15.85 -0.43
N ILE A 151 -9.55 -14.75 0.07
CA ILE A 151 -8.56 -13.97 -0.70
C ILE A 151 -7.32 -14.79 -0.98
N LYS A 152 -6.81 -15.52 0.01
CA LYS A 152 -5.66 -16.39 -0.09
C LYS A 152 -5.85 -17.46 -1.15
N SER A 153 -7.01 -18.11 -1.15
CA SER A 153 -7.39 -19.11 -2.16
C SER A 153 -7.49 -18.48 -3.55
N HIS A 154 -8.17 -17.34 -3.68
CA HIS A 154 -8.33 -16.65 -4.97
C HIS A 154 -7.00 -16.22 -5.60
N LYS A 155 -6.04 -15.79 -4.79
CA LYS A 155 -4.71 -15.35 -5.22
C LYS A 155 -3.68 -16.49 -5.25
N ASN A 156 -4.07 -17.70 -4.90
CA ASN A 156 -3.18 -18.86 -4.77
C ASN A 156 -1.96 -18.56 -3.87
N ILE A 157 -2.21 -17.96 -2.70
CA ILE A 157 -1.17 -17.60 -1.74
C ILE A 157 -1.02 -18.74 -0.73
N GLU A 158 0.20 -19.21 -0.55
CA GLU A 158 0.57 -20.09 0.55
C GLU A 158 1.36 -19.29 1.59
N VAL A 159 0.88 -19.25 2.83
CA VAL A 159 1.58 -18.62 3.94
C VAL A 159 2.57 -19.61 4.54
N LYS A 160 3.85 -19.32 4.40
CA LYS A 160 4.93 -20.19 4.90
C LYS A 160 5.22 -19.92 6.38
N PRO A 161 5.65 -20.95 7.13
CA PRO A 161 6.26 -20.72 8.45
C PRO A 161 7.42 -19.74 8.36
N TYR A 162 7.70 -19.03 9.46
CA TYR A 162 8.90 -18.22 9.52
C TYR A 162 10.15 -19.07 9.33
N ASN A 163 11.05 -18.60 8.48
CA ASN A 163 12.31 -19.24 8.24
C ASN A 163 13.41 -18.20 8.02
N GLY A 164 14.48 -18.33 8.78
CA GLY A 164 15.72 -17.57 8.59
C GLY A 164 16.66 -18.21 7.56
N LYS A 165 16.11 -19.01 6.63
CA LYS A 165 16.91 -19.65 5.58
C LYS A 165 16.92 -18.74 4.36
N GLY A 166 18.10 -18.47 3.85
CA GLY A 166 18.29 -17.63 2.66
C GLY A 166 19.72 -17.17 2.55
N GLU A 167 20.10 -16.74 1.36
CA GLU A 167 21.50 -16.43 1.05
C GLU A 167 21.80 -14.94 1.18
N HIS A 168 20.86 -14.08 0.84
CA HIS A 168 21.06 -12.64 0.70
C HIS A 168 20.06 -11.82 1.50
N ILE A 169 20.42 -10.57 1.79
CA ILE A 169 19.49 -9.57 2.27
C ILE A 169 18.96 -8.79 1.07
N LEU A 170 17.65 -8.71 0.95
CA LEU A 170 16.97 -7.97 -0.11
C LEU A 170 16.56 -6.58 0.36
N ILE A 171 17.06 -5.54 -0.28
CA ILE A 171 16.63 -4.16 -0.06
C ILE A 171 15.67 -3.78 -1.20
N THR A 172 14.44 -3.44 -0.88
CA THR A 172 13.45 -3.02 -1.87
C THR A 172 13.14 -1.54 -1.76
N CYS A 173 13.27 -0.85 -2.90
CA CYS A 173 13.08 0.59 -2.99
C CYS A 173 11.67 0.94 -3.44
N ASN A 174 11.11 2.00 -2.88
CA ASN A 174 9.85 2.59 -3.35
C ASN A 174 10.05 3.30 -4.70
N ARG A 175 8.97 3.61 -5.38
CA ARG A 175 8.97 4.35 -6.62
C ARG A 175 9.37 5.81 -6.40
N GLY A 176 10.51 6.20 -6.95
CA GLY A 176 10.98 7.59 -6.94
C GLY A 176 11.14 8.17 -5.54
N THR A 177 10.56 9.35 -5.30
CA THR A 177 10.55 10.01 -4.00
C THR A 177 9.33 9.67 -3.15
N GLU A 178 8.37 8.92 -3.69
CA GLU A 178 7.19 8.48 -2.97
C GLU A 178 7.59 7.62 -1.76
N GLY A 179 7.09 7.94 -0.60
CA GLY A 179 7.42 7.26 0.65
C GLY A 179 8.65 7.81 1.38
N TYR A 180 9.56 8.51 0.69
CA TYR A 180 10.74 9.12 1.31
C TYR A 180 10.63 10.63 1.51
N SER A 181 9.57 11.25 0.98
CA SER A 181 9.41 12.71 0.92
C SER A 181 9.44 13.39 2.27
N ALA A 182 9.02 12.70 3.34
CA ALA A 182 9.12 13.21 4.70
C ALA A 182 10.54 13.53 5.14
N GLU A 183 11.46 12.66 4.76
CA GLU A 183 12.86 12.80 5.12
C GLU A 183 13.68 13.47 4.01
N LYS A 184 12.99 13.97 2.96
CA LYS A 184 13.62 14.58 1.76
C LYS A 184 14.66 13.65 1.11
N LYS A 185 14.45 12.33 1.18
CA LYS A 185 15.32 11.29 0.61
C LYS A 185 14.79 10.76 -0.70
N ASN A 186 15.63 10.04 -1.40
CA ASN A 186 15.28 9.27 -2.58
C ASN A 186 15.63 7.78 -2.39
N ALA A 187 15.29 6.96 -3.39
CA ALA A 187 15.52 5.52 -3.35
C ALA A 187 17.00 5.15 -3.19
N THR A 188 17.89 5.91 -3.82
CA THR A 188 19.35 5.67 -3.75
C THR A 188 19.90 5.99 -2.38
N GLU A 189 19.52 7.11 -1.79
CA GLU A 189 19.94 7.50 -0.44
C GLU A 189 19.48 6.48 0.59
N TYR A 190 18.22 6.05 0.51
CA TYR A 190 17.70 4.97 1.35
C TYR A 190 18.51 3.68 1.18
N ALA A 191 18.80 3.28 -0.08
CA ALA A 191 19.55 2.05 -0.34
C ALA A 191 20.97 2.13 0.23
N ILE A 192 21.69 3.22 0.01
CA ILE A 192 23.07 3.42 0.50
C ILE A 192 23.09 3.37 2.03
N GLU A 193 22.25 4.16 2.70
CA GLU A 193 22.17 4.17 4.17
C GLU A 193 21.85 2.79 4.74
N THR A 194 20.91 2.07 4.09
CA THR A 194 20.54 0.73 4.53
C THR A 194 21.69 -0.27 4.33
N ILE A 195 22.42 -0.19 3.22
CA ILE A 195 23.63 -0.99 2.98
C ILE A 195 24.67 -0.72 4.06
N GLU A 196 24.97 0.55 4.33
CA GLU A 196 25.97 0.93 5.33
C GLU A 196 25.59 0.45 6.73
N GLU A 197 24.32 0.55 7.08
CA GLU A 197 23.83 0.07 8.37
C GLU A 197 23.91 -1.46 8.45
N ILE A 198 23.50 -2.20 7.42
CA ILE A 198 23.59 -3.66 7.37
C ILE A 198 25.06 -4.11 7.50
N ARG A 199 25.97 -3.45 6.80
CA ARG A 199 27.40 -3.84 6.79
C ARG A 199 28.10 -3.73 8.14
N ARG A 200 27.53 -3.00 9.09
CA ARG A 200 28.03 -2.98 10.48
C ARG A 200 27.76 -4.30 11.21
N TYR A 201 26.77 -5.08 10.77
CA TYR A 201 26.25 -6.23 11.51
C TYR A 201 26.21 -7.53 10.70
N SER A 202 26.24 -7.45 9.36
CA SER A 202 26.13 -8.62 8.47
C SER A 202 27.07 -8.54 7.28
N LYS A 203 27.64 -9.71 6.93
CA LYS A 203 28.46 -9.92 5.72
C LYS A 203 27.70 -10.63 4.60
N ARG A 204 26.40 -10.89 4.76
CA ARG A 204 25.60 -11.57 3.74
C ARG A 204 25.57 -10.77 2.44
N PRO A 205 25.51 -11.43 1.27
CA PRO A 205 25.27 -10.74 0.02
C PRO A 205 24.03 -9.83 0.10
N ILE A 206 24.07 -8.70 -0.58
CA ILE A 206 22.94 -7.76 -0.64
C ILE A 206 22.46 -7.65 -2.06
N ILE A 207 21.15 -7.75 -2.25
CA ILE A 207 20.47 -7.42 -3.50
C ILE A 207 19.67 -6.15 -3.27
N VAL A 208 19.94 -5.09 -4.05
CA VAL A 208 19.12 -3.89 -4.07
C VAL A 208 18.18 -3.94 -5.27
N ARG A 209 16.90 -3.82 -5.03
CA ARG A 209 15.88 -3.87 -6.07
C ARG A 209 15.13 -2.56 -6.16
N PHE A 210 15.29 -1.87 -7.27
CA PHE A 210 14.52 -0.67 -7.59
C PHE A 210 13.08 -1.03 -7.99
N HIS A 211 12.19 -0.05 -7.92
CA HIS A 211 10.83 -0.24 -8.38
C HIS A 211 10.78 -0.46 -9.91
N ARG A 212 9.90 -1.36 -10.37
CA ARG A 212 9.76 -1.71 -11.81
C ARG A 212 9.49 -0.52 -12.74
N ALA A 213 8.70 0.44 -12.30
CA ALA A 213 8.39 1.63 -13.08
C ALA A 213 9.50 2.68 -12.89
N LEU A 214 10.68 2.40 -13.44
CA LEU A 214 11.74 3.40 -13.55
C LEU A 214 11.28 4.50 -14.50
N SER A 215 11.20 5.74 -14.01
CA SER A 215 11.10 6.95 -14.85
C SER A 215 12.49 7.49 -15.12
N GLY A 216 12.66 8.35 -16.14
CA GLY A 216 13.97 8.89 -16.53
C GLY A 216 14.77 9.59 -15.40
N THR A 217 14.10 10.07 -14.35
CA THR A 217 14.77 10.60 -13.15
C THR A 217 15.44 9.51 -12.32
N GLN A 218 14.99 8.28 -12.41
CA GLN A 218 15.54 7.15 -11.66
C GLN A 218 16.77 6.54 -12.31
N GLN A 219 17.07 6.86 -13.57
CA GLN A 219 18.32 6.43 -14.20
C GLN A 219 19.53 7.05 -13.48
N LYS A 220 19.46 8.35 -13.15
CA LYS A 220 20.52 9.02 -12.36
C LYS A 220 20.71 8.40 -10.98
N ASP A 221 19.60 8.02 -10.35
CA ASP A 221 19.62 7.33 -9.06
C ASP A 221 20.26 5.94 -9.17
N PHE A 222 19.95 5.21 -10.24
CA PHE A 222 20.57 3.94 -10.54
C PHE A 222 22.07 4.07 -10.79
N ASP A 223 22.50 5.04 -11.60
CA ASP A 223 23.91 5.28 -11.92
C ASP A 223 24.69 5.64 -10.65
N ARG A 224 24.12 6.47 -9.79
CA ARG A 224 24.72 6.84 -8.49
C ARG A 224 24.93 5.62 -7.60
N LEU A 225 23.93 4.73 -7.50
CA LEU A 225 24.07 3.51 -6.70
C LEU A 225 25.09 2.56 -7.34
N SER A 226 25.10 2.44 -8.68
CA SER A 226 26.06 1.60 -9.40
C SER A 226 27.50 2.06 -9.13
N ASN A 227 27.73 3.36 -9.15
CA ASN A 227 29.05 3.92 -8.77
C ASN A 227 29.40 3.66 -7.33
N TYR A 228 28.45 3.77 -6.42
CA TYR A 228 28.66 3.50 -4.98
C TYR A 228 29.07 2.05 -4.69
N ILE A 229 28.47 1.08 -5.42
CA ILE A 229 28.77 -0.35 -5.23
C ILE A 229 29.96 -0.85 -6.08
N MET A 230 30.53 0.00 -6.92
CA MET A 230 31.68 -0.37 -7.75
C MET A 230 32.80 -0.97 -6.90
N GLY A 231 33.25 -2.18 -7.25
CA GLY A 231 34.25 -2.92 -6.48
C GLY A 231 33.72 -3.69 -5.24
N LYS A 232 32.42 -3.62 -4.98
CA LYS A 232 31.77 -4.40 -3.89
C LYS A 232 31.09 -5.63 -4.50
N ASN A 233 31.81 -6.73 -4.61
CA ASN A 233 31.36 -7.94 -5.32
C ASN A 233 30.19 -8.68 -4.64
N ASP A 234 29.88 -8.35 -3.41
CA ASP A 234 28.81 -8.94 -2.61
C ASP A 234 27.51 -8.12 -2.61
N ILE A 235 27.44 -7.06 -3.43
CA ILE A 235 26.25 -6.23 -3.60
C ILE A 235 25.86 -6.19 -5.09
N THR A 236 24.60 -6.52 -5.37
CA THR A 236 24.05 -6.48 -6.73
C THR A 236 22.82 -5.59 -6.80
N ILE A 237 22.60 -4.99 -8.00
CA ILE A 237 21.42 -4.18 -8.26
C ILE A 237 20.53 -4.89 -9.28
N GLN A 238 19.26 -5.05 -8.95
CA GLN A 238 18.23 -5.49 -9.89
C GLN A 238 17.42 -4.29 -10.37
N SER A 239 17.42 -4.05 -11.67
CA SER A 239 16.65 -3.00 -12.32
C SER A 239 16.34 -3.36 -13.76
N LYS A 240 15.40 -2.63 -14.39
CA LYS A 240 15.14 -2.78 -15.84
C LYS A 240 16.35 -2.43 -16.70
N ALA A 241 17.24 -1.56 -16.24
CA ALA A 241 18.43 -1.19 -16.96
C ALA A 241 19.38 -2.38 -17.20
N ASN A 242 19.29 -3.41 -16.36
CA ASN A 242 20.10 -4.63 -16.48
C ASN A 242 19.43 -5.73 -17.33
N GLY A 243 18.36 -5.40 -18.06
CA GLY A 243 17.70 -6.31 -19.01
C GLY A 243 16.79 -7.37 -18.39
N ASP A 244 17.08 -7.85 -17.22
CA ASP A 244 16.27 -8.85 -16.52
C ASP A 244 15.65 -8.27 -15.24
N TYR A 245 14.34 -8.40 -15.15
CA TYR A 245 13.56 -7.97 -13.98
C TYR A 245 12.67 -9.11 -13.51
N PRO A 246 13.26 -10.10 -12.84
CA PRO A 246 12.54 -11.29 -12.42
C PRO A 246 11.36 -10.93 -11.51
N ASP A 247 10.40 -11.83 -11.41
CA ASP A 247 9.35 -11.69 -10.43
C ASP A 247 9.96 -11.55 -9.03
N ILE A 248 9.33 -10.75 -8.17
CA ILE A 248 9.85 -10.46 -6.84
C ILE A 248 9.69 -11.64 -5.89
N VAL A 249 8.65 -12.44 -6.04
CA VAL A 249 8.35 -13.56 -5.14
C VAL A 249 9.48 -14.59 -5.11
N PRO A 250 10.04 -15.06 -6.23
CA PRO A 250 11.20 -15.95 -6.23
C PRO A 250 12.43 -15.35 -5.56
N VAL A 251 12.67 -14.04 -5.72
CA VAL A 251 13.80 -13.36 -5.08
C VAL A 251 13.62 -13.33 -3.56
N ILE A 252 12.41 -13.05 -3.10
CA ILE A 252 12.06 -13.06 -1.66
C ILE A 252 12.18 -14.47 -1.08
N LYS A 253 11.77 -15.52 -1.79
CA LYS A 253 11.90 -16.91 -1.33
C LYS A 253 13.33 -17.26 -0.96
N ASN A 254 14.30 -16.76 -1.71
CA ASN A 254 15.72 -17.00 -1.49
C ASN A 254 16.38 -15.95 -0.58
N ALA A 255 15.66 -14.92 -0.15
CA ALA A 255 16.19 -13.94 0.78
C ALA A 255 16.25 -14.49 2.21
N TYR A 256 17.30 -14.09 2.93
CA TYR A 256 17.41 -14.27 4.38
C TYR A 256 16.52 -13.28 5.13
N ALA A 257 16.53 -12.03 4.69
CA ALA A 257 15.72 -10.95 5.24
C ALA A 257 15.34 -9.95 4.14
N VAL A 258 14.27 -9.20 4.35
CA VAL A 258 13.80 -8.16 3.44
C VAL A 258 13.78 -6.82 4.16
N CYS A 259 14.44 -5.81 3.57
CA CYS A 259 14.47 -4.44 4.08
C CYS A 259 13.69 -3.54 3.12
N THR A 260 12.82 -2.71 3.64
CA THR A 260 12.06 -1.76 2.83
C THR A 260 11.76 -0.47 3.58
N TRP A 261 11.56 0.62 2.84
CA TRP A 261 10.99 1.81 3.45
C TRP A 261 9.49 1.61 3.76
N SER A 262 8.68 1.36 2.73
CA SER A 262 7.24 1.12 2.81
C SER A 262 6.70 0.43 1.55
N SER A 263 7.54 -0.32 0.83
CA SER A 263 7.13 -0.98 -0.42
C SER A 263 6.19 -2.15 -0.17
N SER A 264 5.22 -2.36 -1.07
CA SER A 264 4.33 -3.52 -1.07
C SER A 264 5.06 -4.88 -1.20
N SER A 265 6.35 -4.87 -1.55
CA SER A 265 7.21 -6.06 -1.49
C SER A 265 7.32 -6.66 -0.08
N ALA A 266 6.99 -5.90 0.96
CA ALA A 266 6.86 -6.42 2.32
C ALA A 266 5.82 -7.53 2.43
N THR A 267 4.72 -7.45 1.65
CA THR A 267 3.64 -8.45 1.73
C THR A 267 4.09 -9.84 1.34
N PRO A 268 4.74 -10.07 0.18
CA PRO A 268 5.27 -11.41 -0.11
C PRO A 268 6.35 -11.84 0.91
N ALA A 269 7.10 -10.94 1.54
CA ALA A 269 8.02 -11.30 2.61
C ALA A 269 7.27 -11.85 3.85
N ILE A 270 6.14 -11.23 4.21
CA ILE A 270 5.26 -11.71 5.29
C ILE A 270 4.69 -13.10 4.93
N CYS A 271 4.21 -13.28 3.70
CA CYS A 271 3.66 -14.56 3.23
C CYS A 271 4.72 -15.67 3.19
N GLU A 272 5.93 -15.38 2.72
CA GLU A 272 7.03 -16.34 2.64
C GLU A 272 7.75 -16.55 4.00
N GLY A 273 7.27 -15.94 5.07
CA GLY A 273 7.82 -16.09 6.41
C GLY A 273 9.24 -15.55 6.55
N LYS A 274 9.57 -14.46 5.88
CA LYS A 274 10.90 -13.85 5.96
C LYS A 274 10.94 -12.76 7.02
N PRO A 275 12.07 -12.61 7.75
CA PRO A 275 12.29 -11.44 8.58
C PRO A 275 12.15 -10.16 7.76
N LEU A 276 11.40 -9.19 8.27
CA LEU A 276 11.06 -7.97 7.57
C LEU A 276 11.53 -6.75 8.38
N TYR A 277 12.31 -5.88 7.75
CA TYR A 277 12.78 -4.63 8.33
C TYR A 277 12.15 -3.45 7.59
N VAL A 278 11.27 -2.73 8.28
CA VAL A 278 10.49 -1.63 7.72
C VAL A 278 10.94 -0.32 8.34
N LYS A 279 11.38 0.63 7.52
CA LYS A 279 11.87 1.94 8.00
C LYS A 279 10.72 2.88 8.36
N SER A 280 9.66 2.92 7.57
CA SER A 280 8.52 3.82 7.81
C SER A 280 7.61 3.27 8.91
N LYS A 281 7.55 3.98 10.04
CA LYS A 281 6.64 3.65 11.15
C LYS A 281 5.16 3.81 10.79
N ASN A 282 4.87 4.52 9.72
CA ASN A 282 3.51 4.87 9.30
C ASN A 282 2.98 3.96 8.19
N CYS A 283 3.67 2.87 7.85
CA CYS A 283 3.21 1.96 6.82
C CYS A 283 2.45 0.75 7.41
N PHE A 284 1.60 0.17 6.60
CA PHE A 284 0.75 -0.99 6.94
C PHE A 284 1.54 -2.22 7.42
N PHE A 285 2.82 -2.29 7.05
CA PHE A 285 3.69 -3.43 7.36
C PHE A 285 4.48 -3.26 8.66
N TYR A 286 4.41 -2.11 9.31
CA TYR A 286 5.30 -1.81 10.44
C TYR A 286 5.10 -2.76 11.63
N ASP A 287 3.87 -3.25 11.83
CA ASP A 287 3.59 -4.25 12.88
C ASP A 287 4.33 -5.57 12.68
N MET A 288 4.75 -5.86 11.43
CA MET A 288 5.52 -7.05 11.05
C MET A 288 7.03 -6.80 11.08
N ASN A 289 7.47 -5.61 11.51
CA ASN A 289 8.89 -5.27 11.59
C ASN A 289 9.62 -6.15 12.60
N SER A 290 10.70 -6.77 12.16
CA SER A 290 11.52 -7.71 12.96
C SER A 290 12.53 -7.01 13.89
N GLY A 291 12.46 -5.69 14.03
CA GLY A 291 13.33 -4.92 14.92
C GLY A 291 14.28 -3.97 14.19
N ASP A 292 15.40 -3.66 14.80
CA ASP A 292 16.44 -2.82 14.24
C ASP A 292 17.42 -3.64 13.39
N LEU A 293 18.06 -3.02 12.40
CA LEU A 293 19.06 -3.69 11.55
C LEU A 293 20.27 -4.20 12.30
N LYS A 294 20.55 -3.70 13.51
CA LYS A 294 21.59 -4.25 14.38
C LYS A 294 21.36 -5.71 14.74
N ASP A 295 20.11 -6.14 14.75
CA ASP A 295 19.69 -7.50 15.10
C ASP A 295 19.44 -8.37 13.85
N ILE A 296 19.94 -7.94 12.67
CA ILE A 296 19.61 -8.59 11.39
C ILE A 296 20.02 -10.06 11.32
N GLU A 297 21.08 -10.47 12.01
CA GLU A 297 21.52 -11.88 12.08
C GLU A 297 20.73 -12.70 13.14
N ASN A 298 20.01 -12.03 14.03
CA ASN A 298 19.13 -12.63 15.03
C ASN A 298 17.78 -11.89 15.07
N PRO A 299 16.98 -11.98 14.00
CA PRO A 299 15.76 -11.19 13.86
C PRO A 299 14.73 -11.55 14.92
N ASN A 300 14.10 -10.54 15.49
CA ASN A 300 12.94 -10.73 16.36
C ASN A 300 11.71 -11.07 15.50
N ILE A 301 11.38 -12.34 15.43
CA ILE A 301 10.24 -12.83 14.68
C ILE A 301 8.95 -12.56 15.44
N LYS A 302 8.04 -11.82 14.81
CA LYS A 302 6.72 -11.52 15.37
C LYS A 302 5.69 -12.58 14.97
N ASP A 303 5.05 -13.17 15.96
CA ASP A 303 4.05 -14.24 15.77
C ASP A 303 2.61 -13.71 15.68
N ASN A 304 2.42 -12.51 15.12
CA ASN A 304 1.12 -11.87 15.00
C ASN A 304 0.63 -11.73 13.55
N ARG A 305 1.10 -12.58 12.64
CA ARG A 305 0.74 -12.53 11.21
C ARG A 305 -0.76 -12.68 10.97
N ASP A 306 -1.44 -13.52 11.73
CA ASP A 306 -2.88 -13.71 11.58
C ASP A 306 -3.65 -12.41 11.82
N LYS A 307 -3.24 -11.63 12.82
CA LYS A 307 -3.82 -10.30 13.05
C LYS A 307 -3.57 -9.36 11.88
N TRP A 308 -2.38 -9.40 11.28
CA TRP A 308 -2.07 -8.61 10.11
C TRP A 308 -2.90 -9.04 8.88
N PHE A 309 -3.05 -10.34 8.64
CA PHE A 309 -3.88 -10.86 7.56
C PHE A 309 -5.36 -10.53 7.76
N ALA A 310 -5.86 -10.58 8.99
CA ALA A 310 -7.21 -10.15 9.30
C ALA A 310 -7.42 -8.66 8.99
N ASN A 311 -6.47 -7.81 9.36
CA ASN A 311 -6.50 -6.39 9.02
C ASN A 311 -6.46 -6.14 7.51
N TYR A 312 -5.62 -6.89 6.79
CA TYR A 312 -5.59 -6.85 5.34
C TYR A 312 -6.97 -7.18 4.76
N ALA A 313 -7.56 -8.29 5.15
CA ALA A 313 -8.85 -8.76 4.65
C ALA A 313 -10.00 -7.79 4.99
N ALA A 314 -9.92 -7.13 6.16
CA ALA A 314 -10.90 -6.14 6.59
C ALA A 314 -10.83 -4.80 5.83
N THR A 315 -9.70 -4.52 5.17
CA THR A 315 -9.46 -3.24 4.48
C THR A 315 -9.40 -3.35 2.96
N HIS A 316 -9.35 -4.57 2.41
CA HIS A 316 -9.20 -4.79 0.97
C HIS A 316 -10.44 -5.43 0.37
N TYR A 317 -10.94 -4.86 -0.71
CA TYR A 317 -12.20 -5.22 -1.35
C TYR A 317 -12.05 -5.36 -2.85
N SER A 318 -12.82 -6.26 -3.44
CA SER A 318 -12.92 -6.47 -4.88
C SER A 318 -14.06 -5.65 -5.49
N LEU A 319 -14.09 -5.56 -6.82
CA LEU A 319 -15.27 -5.01 -7.54
C LEU A 319 -16.53 -5.81 -7.21
N LYS A 320 -16.41 -7.13 -7.00
CA LYS A 320 -17.52 -7.97 -6.58
C LYS A 320 -18.10 -7.52 -5.25
N ASP A 321 -17.26 -7.18 -4.28
CA ASP A 321 -17.71 -6.71 -2.96
C ASP A 321 -18.50 -5.40 -3.03
N LEU A 322 -18.13 -4.52 -3.96
CA LEU A 322 -18.88 -3.29 -4.22
C LEU A 322 -20.24 -3.63 -4.87
N ASN A 323 -20.22 -4.44 -5.92
CA ASN A 323 -21.43 -4.77 -6.71
C ASN A 323 -22.45 -5.59 -5.92
N THR A 324 -22.00 -6.43 -4.98
CA THR A 324 -22.89 -7.23 -4.12
C THR A 324 -23.35 -6.53 -2.84
N GLY A 325 -22.87 -5.31 -2.59
CA GLY A 325 -23.17 -4.57 -1.37
C GLY A 325 -22.41 -5.02 -0.13
N TYR A 326 -21.54 -6.04 -0.25
CA TYR A 326 -20.75 -6.52 0.89
C TYR A 326 -19.94 -5.41 1.54
N TYR A 327 -19.25 -4.59 0.74
CA TYR A 327 -18.51 -3.44 1.25
C TYR A 327 -19.39 -2.49 2.07
N PHE A 328 -20.54 -2.10 1.52
CA PHE A 328 -21.45 -1.13 2.15
C PHE A 328 -22.04 -1.67 3.45
N SER A 329 -22.33 -2.97 3.52
CA SER A 329 -22.79 -3.62 4.76
C SER A 329 -21.76 -3.52 5.90
N LYS A 330 -20.46 -3.45 5.56
CA LYS A 330 -19.37 -3.37 6.54
C LYS A 330 -19.07 -1.95 6.99
N VAL A 331 -19.17 -0.97 6.08
CA VAL A 331 -18.78 0.42 6.37
C VAL A 331 -19.92 1.29 6.86
N LYS A 332 -21.19 0.91 6.66
CA LYS A 332 -22.36 1.73 7.07
C LYS A 332 -22.37 2.09 8.56
N ASN A 333 -21.79 1.26 9.41
CA ASN A 333 -21.72 1.49 10.86
C ASN A 333 -20.47 2.30 11.27
N LEU A 334 -19.55 2.55 10.32
CA LEU A 334 -18.32 3.31 10.57
C LEU A 334 -18.49 4.81 10.28
N ILE A 335 -19.62 5.20 9.70
CA ILE A 335 -19.90 6.52 9.15
C ILE A 335 -21.00 7.21 9.92
#